data_a0b601efcdc5c7d48ec566747c75f51a
#
_entry.id   a0b601efcdc5c7d48ec566747c75f51a
#
_cell.length_a   1.000
_cell.length_b   1.000
_cell.length_c   1.000
_cell.angle_alpha   90.00
_cell.angle_beta   90.00
_cell.angle_gamma   90.00
#
_symmetry.space_group_name_H-M   'P 1'
#
loop_
_entity.id
_entity.type
_entity.pdbx_description
1 polymer ?
#
loop_
_entity_poly.entity_id
_entity_poly.type
_entity_poly.pdbx_seq_one_letter_code
_entity_poly.pdbx_strand_id
1 'polypeptide(L)'
;MIITIILLGVLLVFLILGAGLIKTREMEQENRVIQSYMASMEDFYTGIQSRIEATRKYRHDLAKHIQTLEALLGQQKDAQEMAKYMMNLKKRYDTLKKQEYCSDEFVNIILRIKQEQCESKGIPLIIEVGDSIYNIIEEVDMVALLHNLLDNAIEAQERIPDKQQKGIWFSMRRDGKKLFIYMKNFVRKGEKVTFRTKKSRWEEHGIGTKIIQNLTIKYHGTITFKTDEDAGVFAESIVLNADSGDENGSI
;
A
#
# COMPACT_ATOMS: atom_id res chain seq x y z
N MET A 1 -1.72 17.61 60.85
CA MET A 1 -2.18 16.23 60.58
C MET A 1 -3.37 16.18 59.62
N ILE A 2 -4.49 16.85 59.89
CA ILE A 2 -5.69 16.82 59.00
C ILE A 2 -5.39 17.39 57.60
N ILE A 3 -4.70 18.53 57.49
CA ILE A 3 -4.35 19.17 56.22
C ILE A 3 -3.46 18.27 55.34
N THR A 4 -2.52 17.54 55.92
CA THR A 4 -1.64 16.62 55.21
C THR A 4 -2.40 15.42 54.66
N ILE A 5 -3.41 14.90 55.36
CA ILE A 5 -4.29 13.82 54.91
C ILE A 5 -5.16 14.29 53.72
N ILE A 6 -5.71 15.52 53.81
CA ILE A 6 -6.49 16.10 52.72
C ILE A 6 -5.63 16.29 51.47
N LEU A 7 -4.41 16.84 51.62
CA LEU A 7 -3.47 17.01 50.48
C LEU A 7 -3.10 15.69 49.84
N LEU A 8 -2.86 14.65 50.61
CA LEU A 8 -2.55 13.30 50.11
C LEU A 8 -3.75 12.71 49.37
N GLY A 9 -4.97 12.91 49.89
CA GLY A 9 -6.20 12.46 49.21
C GLY A 9 -6.41 13.16 47.84
N VAL A 10 -6.20 14.48 47.80
CA VAL A 10 -6.29 15.25 46.56
C VAL A 10 -5.22 14.77 45.53
N LEU A 11 -3.98 14.54 45.99
CA LEU A 11 -2.91 14.01 45.11
C LEU A 11 -3.28 12.65 44.54
N LEU A 12 -3.83 11.76 45.38
CA LEU A 12 -4.26 10.42 44.94
C LEU A 12 -5.36 10.51 43.88
N VAL A 13 -6.35 11.39 44.05
CA VAL A 13 -7.40 11.62 43.03
C VAL A 13 -6.81 12.11 41.71
N PHE A 14 -5.85 13.06 41.75
CA PHE A 14 -5.16 13.53 40.53
C PHE A 14 -4.37 12.42 39.84
N LEU A 15 -3.73 11.55 40.60
CA LEU A 15 -2.99 10.39 40.01
C LEU A 15 -3.95 9.40 39.34
N ILE A 16 -5.10 9.11 39.97
CA ILE A 16 -6.11 8.20 39.39
C ILE A 16 -6.71 8.80 38.12
N LEU A 17 -7.07 10.08 38.14
CA LEU A 17 -7.59 10.77 36.95
C LEU A 17 -6.54 10.84 35.84
N GLY A 18 -5.28 11.12 36.16
CA GLY A 18 -4.17 11.13 35.20
C GLY A 18 -3.96 9.76 34.57
N ALA A 19 -3.94 8.68 35.36
CA ALA A 19 -3.84 7.33 34.88
C ALA A 19 -5.02 6.92 33.96
N GLY A 20 -6.24 7.34 34.34
CA GLY A 20 -7.44 7.13 33.53
C GLY A 20 -7.34 7.82 32.17
N LEU A 21 -6.91 9.08 32.12
CA LEU A 21 -6.73 9.82 30.88
C LEU A 21 -5.67 9.19 29.96
N ILE A 22 -4.56 8.71 30.54
CA ILE A 22 -3.51 8.01 29.76
C ILE A 22 -4.09 6.75 29.14
N LYS A 23 -4.79 5.92 29.94
CA LYS A 23 -5.39 4.67 29.45
C LYS A 23 -6.45 4.91 28.36
N THR A 24 -7.26 5.95 28.51
CA THR A 24 -8.25 6.31 27.48
C THR A 24 -7.57 6.71 26.17
N ARG A 25 -6.49 7.49 26.24
CA ARG A 25 -5.71 7.86 25.03
C ARG A 25 -5.05 6.66 24.36
N GLU A 26 -4.52 5.70 25.12
CA GLU A 26 -3.97 4.47 24.56
C GLU A 26 -5.04 3.66 23.82
N MET A 27 -6.21 3.47 24.44
CA MET A 27 -7.34 2.78 23.81
C MET A 27 -7.84 3.49 22.54
N GLU A 28 -7.90 4.84 22.55
CA GLU A 28 -8.26 5.60 21.35
C GLU A 28 -7.24 5.42 20.22
N GLN A 29 -5.95 5.37 20.56
CA GLN A 29 -4.90 5.12 19.56
C GLN A 29 -4.98 3.71 18.98
N GLU A 30 -5.20 2.69 19.81
CA GLU A 30 -5.41 1.32 19.34
C GLU A 30 -6.64 1.22 18.42
N ASN A 31 -7.75 1.81 18.81
CA ASN A 31 -8.96 1.85 17.98
C ASN A 31 -8.71 2.53 16.62
N ARG A 32 -7.95 3.61 16.57
CA ARG A 32 -7.63 4.27 15.31
C ARG A 32 -6.75 3.40 14.42
N VAL A 33 -5.78 2.66 14.99
CA VAL A 33 -4.96 1.72 14.23
C VAL A 33 -5.83 0.63 13.62
N ILE A 34 -6.74 0.05 14.42
CA ILE A 34 -7.70 -0.96 13.94
C ILE A 34 -8.58 -0.40 12.82
N GLN A 35 -9.11 0.81 12.98
CA GLN A 35 -9.93 1.45 11.92
C GLN A 35 -9.14 1.66 10.62
N SER A 36 -7.86 2.04 10.69
CA SER A 36 -7.02 2.18 9.51
C SER A 36 -6.76 0.83 8.82
N TYR A 37 -6.55 -0.24 9.61
CA TYR A 37 -6.47 -1.59 9.04
C TYR A 37 -7.77 -2.01 8.35
N MET A 38 -8.92 -1.74 9.00
CA MET A 38 -10.23 -2.05 8.41
C MET A 38 -10.47 -1.30 7.10
N ALA A 39 -10.12 -0.01 7.05
CA ALA A 39 -10.21 0.78 5.81
C ALA A 39 -9.33 0.22 4.69
N SER A 40 -8.08 -0.16 5.01
CA SER A 40 -7.18 -0.81 4.05
C SER A 40 -7.76 -2.13 3.51
N MET A 41 -8.40 -2.92 4.39
CA MET A 41 -9.06 -4.16 4.01
C MET A 41 -10.30 -3.91 3.14
N GLU A 42 -11.11 -2.90 3.44
CA GLU A 42 -12.30 -2.55 2.66
C GLU A 42 -11.92 -2.18 1.23
N ASP A 43 -10.90 -1.34 1.04
CA ASP A 43 -10.37 -0.99 -0.28
C ASP A 43 -9.85 -2.22 -1.02
N PHE A 44 -9.15 -3.11 -0.32
CA PHE A 44 -8.65 -4.36 -0.87
C PHE A 44 -9.78 -5.29 -1.32
N TYR A 45 -10.81 -5.50 -0.47
CA TYR A 45 -11.99 -6.31 -0.85
C TYR A 45 -12.73 -5.73 -2.04
N THR A 46 -12.86 -4.41 -2.11
CA THR A 46 -13.46 -3.73 -3.26
C THR A 46 -12.65 -3.99 -4.54
N GLY A 47 -11.32 -3.94 -4.44
CA GLY A 47 -10.44 -4.30 -5.55
C GLY A 47 -10.58 -5.76 -6.00
N ILE A 48 -10.67 -6.71 -5.05
CA ILE A 48 -10.93 -8.12 -5.37
C ILE A 48 -12.28 -8.29 -6.08
N GLN A 49 -13.34 -7.68 -5.58
CA GLN A 49 -14.66 -7.77 -6.21
C GLN A 49 -14.65 -7.24 -7.64
N SER A 50 -14.00 -6.09 -7.87
CA SER A 50 -13.81 -5.52 -9.22
C SER A 50 -13.07 -6.52 -10.13
N ARG A 51 -12.04 -7.20 -9.61
CA ARG A 51 -11.29 -8.20 -10.39
C ARG A 51 -12.11 -9.45 -10.69
N ILE A 52 -12.92 -9.91 -9.75
CA ILE A 52 -13.85 -11.03 -9.97
C ILE A 52 -14.83 -10.68 -11.10
N GLU A 53 -15.39 -9.48 -11.09
CA GLU A 53 -16.28 -9.01 -12.15
C GLU A 53 -15.57 -8.89 -13.49
N ALA A 54 -14.36 -8.33 -13.52
CA ALA A 54 -13.53 -8.26 -14.72
C ALA A 54 -13.22 -9.66 -15.26
N THR A 55 -12.91 -10.63 -14.40
CA THR A 55 -12.66 -12.03 -14.79
C THR A 55 -13.93 -12.69 -15.35
N ARG A 56 -15.10 -12.42 -14.76
CA ARG A 56 -16.39 -12.91 -15.29
C ARG A 56 -16.67 -12.34 -16.68
N LYS A 57 -16.44 -11.05 -16.86
CA LYS A 57 -16.58 -10.37 -18.15
C LYS A 57 -15.60 -10.95 -19.19
N TYR A 58 -14.34 -11.11 -18.80
CA TYR A 58 -13.32 -11.71 -19.68
C TYR A 58 -13.70 -13.13 -20.11
N ARG A 59 -14.14 -13.98 -19.19
CA ARG A 59 -14.60 -15.35 -19.50
C ARG A 59 -15.79 -15.36 -20.46
N HIS A 60 -16.75 -14.45 -20.27
CA HIS A 60 -17.89 -14.28 -21.17
C HIS A 60 -17.45 -13.82 -22.57
N ASP A 61 -16.53 -12.87 -22.64
CA ASP A 61 -15.99 -12.36 -23.90
C ASP A 61 -15.15 -13.43 -24.62
N LEU A 62 -14.36 -14.22 -23.87
CA LEU A 62 -13.64 -15.37 -24.41
C LEU A 62 -14.59 -16.40 -25.04
N ALA A 63 -15.69 -16.72 -24.36
CA ALA A 63 -16.70 -17.62 -24.90
C ALA A 63 -17.28 -17.10 -26.23
N LYS A 64 -17.58 -15.82 -26.34
CA LYS A 64 -17.99 -15.19 -27.61
C LYS A 64 -16.92 -15.25 -28.70
N HIS A 65 -15.65 -15.07 -28.32
CA HIS A 65 -14.54 -15.18 -29.26
C HIS A 65 -14.41 -16.62 -29.79
N ILE A 66 -14.57 -17.63 -28.93
CA ILE A 66 -14.58 -19.04 -29.34
C ILE A 66 -15.73 -19.31 -30.28
N GLN A 67 -16.96 -18.92 -29.97
CA GLN A 67 -18.13 -19.06 -30.84
C GLN A 67 -17.91 -18.40 -32.20
N THR A 68 -17.31 -17.23 -32.24
CA THR A 68 -17.00 -16.54 -33.49
C THR A 68 -15.99 -17.32 -34.33
N LEU A 69 -14.95 -17.88 -33.71
CA LEU A 69 -13.96 -18.72 -34.38
C LEU A 69 -14.59 -20.02 -34.92
N GLU A 70 -15.46 -20.68 -34.13
CA GLU A 70 -16.20 -21.86 -34.57
C GLU A 70 -17.11 -21.54 -35.77
N ALA A 71 -17.79 -20.41 -35.77
CA ALA A 71 -18.63 -19.97 -36.88
C ALA A 71 -17.81 -19.68 -38.17
N LEU A 72 -16.62 -19.09 -38.03
CA LEU A 72 -15.72 -18.85 -39.14
C LEU A 72 -15.16 -20.16 -39.73
N LEU A 73 -14.86 -21.15 -38.89
CA LEU A 73 -14.43 -22.50 -39.31
C LEU A 73 -15.54 -23.25 -40.02
N GLY A 74 -16.79 -23.17 -39.50
CA GLY A 74 -17.94 -23.90 -40.09
C GLY A 74 -18.41 -23.37 -41.43
N GLN A 75 -18.08 -22.12 -41.77
CA GLN A 75 -18.51 -21.49 -43.04
C GLN A 75 -17.46 -21.55 -44.17
N GLN A 76 -16.36 -22.31 -44.00
CA GLN A 76 -15.24 -22.34 -44.96
C GLN A 76 -14.75 -20.95 -45.43
N LYS A 77 -14.87 -19.95 -44.54
CA LYS A 77 -14.41 -18.61 -44.82
C LYS A 77 -12.87 -18.52 -44.84
N ASP A 78 -12.42 -17.55 -45.63
CA ASP A 78 -11.02 -17.33 -45.98
C ASP A 78 -10.09 -17.32 -44.77
N ALA A 79 -8.98 -18.08 -44.84
CA ALA A 79 -7.94 -18.14 -43.82
C ALA A 79 -7.41 -16.74 -43.41
N GLN A 80 -7.54 -15.75 -44.30
CA GLN A 80 -7.16 -14.37 -44.05
C GLN A 80 -8.09 -13.66 -43.04
N GLU A 81 -9.41 -13.90 -43.09
CA GLU A 81 -10.35 -13.32 -42.09
C GLU A 81 -10.09 -13.87 -40.69
N MET A 82 -9.82 -15.17 -40.61
CA MET A 82 -9.48 -15.82 -39.35
C MET A 82 -8.15 -15.33 -38.78
N ALA A 83 -7.11 -15.18 -39.61
CA ALA A 83 -5.82 -14.63 -39.20
C ALA A 83 -5.96 -13.18 -38.70
N LYS A 84 -6.76 -12.35 -39.38
CA LYS A 84 -7.03 -10.96 -38.96
C LYS A 84 -7.76 -10.90 -37.62
N TYR A 85 -8.74 -11.79 -37.40
CA TYR A 85 -9.47 -11.86 -36.14
C TYR A 85 -8.55 -12.29 -34.97
N MET A 86 -7.72 -13.34 -35.17
CA MET A 86 -6.73 -13.79 -34.19
C MET A 86 -5.71 -12.71 -33.85
N MET A 87 -5.24 -11.97 -34.84
CA MET A 87 -4.29 -10.88 -34.61
C MET A 87 -4.89 -9.73 -33.78
N ASN A 88 -6.16 -9.40 -34.02
CA ASN A 88 -6.89 -8.41 -33.22
C ASN A 88 -7.11 -8.91 -31.77
N LEU A 89 -7.44 -10.18 -31.59
CA LEU A 89 -7.59 -10.81 -30.27
C LEU A 89 -6.28 -10.77 -29.49
N LYS A 90 -5.17 -11.16 -30.14
CA LYS A 90 -3.83 -11.09 -29.56
C LYS A 90 -3.45 -9.67 -29.14
N LYS A 91 -3.71 -8.67 -29.97
CA LYS A 91 -3.43 -7.27 -29.66
C LYS A 91 -4.20 -6.80 -28.40
N ARG A 92 -5.46 -7.21 -28.25
CA ARG A 92 -6.27 -6.93 -27.05
C ARG A 92 -5.69 -7.62 -25.82
N TYR A 93 -5.30 -8.88 -25.94
CA TYR A 93 -4.67 -9.63 -24.84
C TYR A 93 -3.35 -8.99 -24.41
N ASP A 94 -2.49 -8.63 -25.36
CA ASP A 94 -1.21 -7.96 -25.05
C ASP A 94 -1.39 -6.59 -24.38
N THR A 95 -2.49 -5.89 -24.66
CA THR A 95 -2.83 -4.64 -23.99
C THR A 95 -3.25 -4.87 -22.53
N LEU A 96 -3.98 -5.93 -22.25
CA LEU A 96 -4.36 -6.32 -20.88
C LEU A 96 -3.15 -6.75 -20.05
N LYS A 97 -2.22 -7.50 -20.65
CA LYS A 97 -0.99 -7.97 -20.00
C LYS A 97 -0.05 -6.83 -19.62
N LYS A 98 -0.03 -5.72 -20.35
CA LYS A 98 0.79 -4.53 -20.06
C LYS A 98 0.42 -3.82 -18.75
N GLN A 99 -0.67 -4.21 -18.10
CA GLN A 99 -1.12 -3.61 -16.82
C GLN A 99 -0.71 -4.42 -15.59
N GLU A 100 0.11 -5.46 -15.73
CA GLU A 100 0.65 -6.23 -14.61
C GLU A 100 2.02 -5.67 -14.20
N TYR A 101 2.19 -5.36 -12.92
CA TYR A 101 3.45 -4.86 -12.35
C TYR A 101 4.36 -6.01 -11.91
N CYS A 102 3.77 -7.13 -11.46
CA CYS A 102 4.49 -8.31 -10.99
C CYS A 102 3.61 -9.57 -11.06
N SER A 103 4.16 -10.73 -10.69
CA SER A 103 3.43 -12.00 -10.63
C SER A 103 2.51 -12.15 -9.39
N ASP A 104 2.65 -11.31 -8.38
CA ASP A 104 1.81 -11.34 -7.18
C ASP A 104 0.49 -10.60 -7.43
N GLU A 105 -0.62 -11.35 -7.32
CA GLU A 105 -1.94 -10.83 -7.65
C GLU A 105 -2.44 -9.77 -6.65
N PHE A 106 -2.16 -9.95 -5.35
CA PHE A 106 -2.57 -9.01 -4.31
C PHE A 106 -1.84 -7.69 -4.43
N VAL A 107 -0.54 -7.73 -4.66
CA VAL A 107 0.26 -6.54 -4.92
C VAL A 107 -0.22 -5.81 -6.17
N ASN A 108 -0.50 -6.54 -7.26
CA ASN A 108 -1.04 -5.95 -8.49
C ASN A 108 -2.37 -5.22 -8.26
N ILE A 109 -3.30 -5.81 -7.47
CA ILE A 109 -4.59 -5.18 -7.15
C ILE A 109 -4.37 -3.84 -6.47
N ILE A 110 -3.53 -3.80 -5.42
CA ILE A 110 -3.28 -2.58 -4.65
C ILE A 110 -2.63 -1.52 -5.54
N LEU A 111 -1.58 -1.88 -6.27
CA LEU A 111 -0.85 -0.95 -7.13
C LEU A 111 -1.74 -0.35 -8.22
N ARG A 112 -2.67 -1.13 -8.78
CA ARG A 112 -3.66 -0.63 -9.75
C ARG A 112 -4.64 0.34 -9.14
N ILE A 113 -5.20 0.03 -7.96
CA ILE A 113 -6.10 0.96 -7.24
C ILE A 113 -5.38 2.29 -7.01
N LYS A 114 -4.12 2.24 -6.55
CA LYS A 114 -3.35 3.46 -6.28
C LYS A 114 -2.93 4.21 -7.56
N GLN A 115 -2.66 3.50 -8.65
CA GLN A 115 -2.42 4.09 -9.95
C GLN A 115 -3.67 4.85 -10.46
N GLU A 116 -4.85 4.22 -10.41
CA GLU A 116 -6.12 4.84 -10.80
C GLU A 116 -6.44 6.06 -9.93
N GLN A 117 -6.18 5.97 -8.62
CA GLN A 117 -6.33 7.09 -7.69
C GLN A 117 -5.40 8.26 -8.05
N CYS A 118 -4.13 7.99 -8.36
CA CYS A 118 -3.17 8.99 -8.80
C CYS A 118 -3.58 9.64 -10.12
N GLU A 119 -4.00 8.83 -11.10
CA GLU A 119 -4.46 9.31 -12.40
C GLU A 119 -5.68 10.25 -12.28
N SER A 120 -6.66 9.89 -11.43
CA SER A 120 -7.84 10.73 -11.18
C SER A 120 -7.50 12.09 -10.56
N LYS A 121 -6.37 12.18 -9.85
CA LYS A 121 -5.85 13.39 -9.20
C LYS A 121 -4.76 14.10 -10.01
N GLY A 122 -4.42 13.60 -11.20
CA GLY A 122 -3.36 14.15 -12.04
C GLY A 122 -1.97 14.05 -11.43
N ILE A 123 -1.71 13.03 -10.60
CA ILE A 123 -0.43 12.77 -9.94
C ILE A 123 0.33 11.72 -10.73
N PRO A 124 1.52 12.02 -11.31
CA PRO A 124 2.36 11.02 -11.94
C PRO A 124 2.84 9.97 -10.91
N LEU A 125 2.56 8.69 -11.14
CA LEU A 125 3.04 7.57 -10.34
C LEU A 125 3.82 6.61 -11.23
N ILE A 126 5.10 6.41 -10.90
CA ILE A 126 5.99 5.45 -11.56
C ILE A 126 6.17 4.27 -10.63
N ILE A 127 5.88 3.06 -11.14
CA ILE A 127 5.92 1.80 -10.38
C ILE A 127 6.92 0.86 -11.02
N GLU A 128 7.88 0.37 -10.23
CA GLU A 128 8.87 -0.63 -10.62
C GLU A 128 8.88 -1.76 -9.59
N VAL A 129 8.36 -2.93 -9.96
CA VAL A 129 8.27 -4.09 -9.06
C VAL A 129 8.92 -5.30 -9.69
N GLY A 130 9.75 -6.00 -8.90
CA GLY A 130 10.38 -7.24 -9.33
C GLY A 130 9.42 -8.43 -9.30
N ASP A 131 9.65 -9.43 -10.15
CA ASP A 131 8.74 -10.56 -10.35
C ASP A 131 8.61 -11.52 -9.14
N SER A 132 9.61 -11.57 -8.26
CA SER A 132 9.72 -12.61 -7.21
C SER A 132 9.44 -12.05 -5.80
N ILE A 133 8.33 -11.35 -5.60
CA ILE A 133 8.01 -10.70 -4.31
C ILE A 133 7.01 -11.47 -3.44
N TYR A 134 6.45 -12.57 -3.90
CA TYR A 134 5.43 -13.36 -3.20
C TYR A 134 5.97 -14.06 -1.94
N ASN A 135 5.10 -14.30 -0.96
CA ASN A 135 5.36 -15.06 0.27
C ASN A 135 6.58 -14.58 1.10
N ILE A 136 6.83 -13.27 1.18
CA ILE A 136 7.87 -12.71 2.03
C ILE A 136 7.31 -12.26 3.37
N ILE A 137 6.12 -11.67 3.34
CA ILE A 137 5.36 -11.23 4.50
C ILE A 137 3.90 -11.68 4.31
N GLU A 138 3.12 -11.68 5.38
CA GLU A 138 1.70 -12.02 5.32
C GLU A 138 0.94 -11.09 4.37
N GLU A 139 -0.02 -11.62 3.61
CA GLU A 139 -0.78 -10.86 2.62
C GLU A 139 -1.48 -9.64 3.24
N VAL A 140 -2.08 -9.81 4.42
CA VAL A 140 -2.76 -8.72 5.16
C VAL A 140 -1.80 -7.59 5.50
N ASP A 141 -0.57 -7.94 5.90
CA ASP A 141 0.46 -6.97 6.25
C ASP A 141 1.03 -6.28 5.01
N MET A 142 1.16 -7.01 3.88
CA MET A 142 1.54 -6.43 2.60
C MET A 142 0.51 -5.38 2.16
N VAL A 143 -0.77 -5.72 2.24
CA VAL A 143 -1.88 -4.80 1.93
C VAL A 143 -1.79 -3.56 2.81
N ALA A 144 -1.70 -3.72 4.14
CA ALA A 144 -1.63 -2.61 5.07
C ALA A 144 -0.39 -1.74 4.84
N LEU A 145 0.76 -2.35 4.55
CA LEU A 145 2.01 -1.65 4.29
C LEU A 145 1.93 -0.80 3.02
N LEU A 146 1.57 -1.42 1.89
CA LEU A 146 1.49 -0.73 0.59
C LEU A 146 0.43 0.36 0.57
N HIS A 147 -0.75 0.08 1.17
CA HIS A 147 -1.82 1.07 1.29
C HIS A 147 -1.32 2.32 2.03
N ASN A 148 -0.77 2.15 3.24
CA ASN A 148 -0.32 3.28 4.04
C ASN A 148 0.88 4.02 3.45
N LEU A 149 1.82 3.31 2.79
CA LEU A 149 2.94 3.94 2.09
C LEU A 149 2.47 4.85 0.97
N LEU A 150 1.64 4.31 0.06
CA LEU A 150 1.18 5.02 -1.11
C LEU A 150 0.21 6.15 -0.75
N ASP A 151 -0.66 5.96 0.24
CA ASP A 151 -1.55 7.04 0.71
C ASP A 151 -0.78 8.20 1.31
N ASN A 152 0.23 7.93 2.14
CA ASN A 152 1.09 8.99 2.66
C ASN A 152 1.74 9.81 1.53
N ALA A 153 2.18 9.15 0.46
CA ALA A 153 2.75 9.83 -0.69
C ALA A 153 1.69 10.63 -1.47
N ILE A 154 0.50 10.07 -1.71
CA ILE A 154 -0.62 10.73 -2.40
C ILE A 154 -1.06 11.96 -1.63
N GLU A 155 -1.28 11.86 -0.32
CA GLU A 155 -1.65 12.98 0.54
C GLU A 155 -0.58 14.09 0.53
N ALA A 156 0.71 13.72 0.50
CA ALA A 156 1.79 14.70 0.36
C ALA A 156 1.70 15.45 -0.96
N GLN A 157 1.34 14.77 -2.07
CA GLN A 157 1.16 15.41 -3.39
C GLN A 157 -0.05 16.36 -3.43
N GLU A 158 -1.13 16.05 -2.71
CA GLU A 158 -2.32 16.90 -2.64
C GLU A 158 -2.03 18.23 -1.93
N ARG A 159 -1.09 18.25 -0.99
CA ARG A 159 -0.65 19.46 -0.29
C ARG A 159 0.30 20.35 -1.11
N ILE A 160 0.80 19.86 -2.24
CA ILE A 160 1.69 20.62 -3.12
C ILE A 160 0.88 21.61 -3.97
N PRO A 161 1.26 22.90 -4.02
CA PRO A 161 0.63 23.88 -4.89
C PRO A 161 0.72 23.49 -6.38
N ASP A 162 -0.29 23.84 -7.19
CA ASP A 162 -0.39 23.45 -8.61
C ASP A 162 0.80 23.89 -9.48
N LYS A 163 1.51 24.95 -9.08
CA LYS A 163 2.69 25.44 -9.79
C LYS A 163 3.98 24.66 -9.49
N GLN A 164 3.96 23.78 -8.49
CA GLN A 164 5.13 22.97 -8.11
C GLN A 164 5.01 21.59 -8.73
N GLN A 165 6.15 20.99 -9.08
CA GLN A 165 6.21 19.63 -9.64
C GLN A 165 5.65 18.61 -8.66
N LYS A 166 4.80 17.70 -9.18
CA LYS A 166 4.22 16.54 -8.48
C LYS A 166 4.79 15.25 -9.06
N GLY A 167 4.87 14.21 -8.26
CA GLY A 167 5.25 12.87 -8.71
C GLY A 167 5.64 11.95 -7.58
N ILE A 168 5.36 10.66 -7.79
CA ILE A 168 5.67 9.57 -6.88
C ILE A 168 6.44 8.51 -7.66
N TRP A 169 7.50 7.98 -7.05
CA TRP A 169 8.27 6.82 -7.53
C TRP A 169 8.20 5.75 -6.46
N PHE A 170 7.72 4.60 -6.85
CA PHE A 170 7.62 3.42 -6.00
C PHE A 170 8.40 2.29 -6.63
N SER A 171 9.28 1.66 -5.85
CA SER A 171 9.94 0.42 -6.28
C SER A 171 9.94 -0.62 -5.17
N MET A 172 9.78 -1.89 -5.57
CA MET A 172 9.80 -3.02 -4.65
C MET A 172 10.53 -4.19 -5.30
N ARG A 173 11.48 -4.77 -4.58
CA ARG A 173 12.26 -5.92 -5.06
C ARG A 173 12.60 -6.86 -3.93
N ARG A 174 12.69 -8.13 -4.25
CA ARG A 174 13.21 -9.16 -3.38
C ARG A 174 14.68 -9.45 -3.70
N ASP A 175 15.47 -9.67 -2.66
CA ASP A 175 16.81 -10.23 -2.77
C ASP A 175 16.99 -11.25 -1.65
N GLY A 176 17.03 -12.53 -2.01
CA GLY A 176 17.06 -13.65 -1.07
C GLY A 176 15.86 -13.64 -0.12
N LYS A 177 16.13 -13.52 1.18
CA LYS A 177 15.11 -13.45 2.26
C LYS A 177 14.70 -12.00 2.60
N LYS A 178 15.13 -11.00 1.82
CA LYS A 178 14.84 -9.59 2.11
C LYS A 178 13.94 -8.99 1.06
N LEU A 179 12.99 -8.19 1.53
CA LEU A 179 12.15 -7.32 0.71
C LEU A 179 12.64 -5.89 0.86
N PHE A 180 13.01 -5.28 -0.25
CA PHE A 180 13.41 -3.89 -0.34
C PHE A 180 12.27 -3.09 -0.95
N ILE A 181 11.81 -2.08 -0.24
CA ILE A 181 10.80 -1.14 -0.72
C ILE A 181 11.43 0.25 -0.69
N TYR A 182 11.31 0.97 -1.78
CA TYR A 182 11.76 2.34 -1.89
C TYR A 182 10.63 3.19 -2.43
N MET A 183 10.35 4.30 -1.77
CA MET A 183 9.42 5.30 -2.23
C MET A 183 10.07 6.67 -2.18
N LYS A 184 9.83 7.46 -3.24
CA LYS A 184 10.27 8.84 -3.36
C LYS A 184 9.11 9.67 -3.87
N ASN A 185 8.87 10.81 -3.28
CA ASN A 185 7.84 11.73 -3.73
C ASN A 185 8.27 13.19 -3.54
N PHE A 186 7.66 14.08 -4.31
CA PHE A 186 7.78 15.49 -4.01
C PHE A 186 7.01 15.86 -2.74
N VAL A 187 7.47 16.88 -2.05
CA VAL A 187 6.82 17.53 -0.91
C VAL A 187 6.85 19.05 -1.13
N ARG A 188 6.06 19.77 -0.37
CA ARG A 188 6.08 21.23 -0.45
C ARG A 188 7.48 21.76 -0.11
N LYS A 189 8.05 22.64 -0.95
CA LYS A 189 9.37 23.24 -0.71
C LYS A 189 9.39 23.96 0.64
N GLY A 190 10.46 23.73 1.41
CA GLY A 190 10.62 24.27 2.76
C GLY A 190 9.81 23.56 3.85
N GLU A 191 9.08 22.48 3.50
CA GLU A 191 8.39 21.65 4.48
C GLU A 191 9.42 20.77 5.20
N LYS A 192 9.54 20.98 6.53
CA LYS A 192 10.36 20.09 7.37
C LYS A 192 9.59 18.82 7.67
N VAL A 193 9.81 17.78 6.89
CA VAL A 193 9.31 16.44 7.18
C VAL A 193 10.13 15.89 8.36
N THR A 194 9.64 16.05 9.58
CA THR A 194 10.34 15.63 10.79
C THR A 194 9.84 14.27 11.25
N PHE A 195 10.56 13.21 10.91
CA PHE A 195 10.37 11.86 11.46
C PHE A 195 11.18 11.63 12.75
N ARG A 196 11.41 12.68 13.56
CA ARG A 196 12.16 12.53 14.80
C ARG A 196 11.40 11.69 15.80
N THR A 197 11.90 10.52 16.09
CA THR A 197 11.57 9.59 17.19
C THR A 197 11.81 10.18 18.60
N LYS A 198 11.45 11.43 18.85
CA LYS A 198 11.39 11.96 20.23
C LYS A 198 10.00 11.69 20.78
N LYS A 199 9.94 10.92 21.85
CA LYS A 199 8.77 10.43 22.62
C LYS A 199 7.64 11.45 22.93
N SER A 200 7.75 12.71 22.56
CA SER A 200 6.80 13.76 22.93
C SER A 200 6.00 14.40 21.79
N ARG A 201 6.14 13.94 20.51
CA ARG A 201 5.38 14.49 19.36
C ARG A 201 4.71 13.43 18.49
N TRP A 202 4.25 12.37 19.09
CA TRP A 202 3.51 11.28 18.42
C TRP A 202 2.11 11.70 17.93
N GLU A 203 1.64 12.87 18.33
CA GLU A 203 0.30 13.36 17.99
C GLU A 203 0.18 13.98 16.59
N GLU A 204 1.30 14.31 15.93
CA GLU A 204 1.30 14.97 14.59
C GLU A 204 1.55 14.01 13.42
N HIS A 205 1.97 12.76 13.65
CA HIS A 205 2.19 11.77 12.59
C HIS A 205 0.97 10.87 12.49
N GLY A 206 0.38 10.82 11.30
CA GLY A 206 -0.83 10.05 11.04
C GLY A 206 -0.65 8.56 11.37
N ILE A 207 -1.75 7.87 11.54
CA ILE A 207 -1.86 6.45 11.89
C ILE A 207 -1.09 5.57 10.91
N GLY A 208 -1.08 5.95 9.62
CA GLY A 208 -0.38 5.24 8.55
C GLY A 208 1.11 5.05 8.81
N THR A 209 1.81 6.10 9.25
CA THR A 209 3.25 6.00 9.59
C THR A 209 3.50 5.03 10.75
N LYS A 210 2.59 4.98 11.74
CA LYS A 210 2.70 4.05 12.87
C LYS A 210 2.50 2.60 12.42
N ILE A 211 1.59 2.35 11.49
CA ILE A 211 1.38 1.02 10.89
C ILE A 211 2.65 0.57 10.16
N ILE A 212 3.23 1.41 9.31
CA ILE A 212 4.48 1.13 8.60
C ILE A 212 5.60 0.77 9.57
N GLN A 213 5.77 1.54 10.67
CA GLN A 213 6.78 1.28 11.68
C GLN A 213 6.55 -0.05 12.41
N ASN A 214 5.31 -0.34 12.82
CA ASN A 214 4.95 -1.58 13.51
C ASN A 214 5.22 -2.79 12.62
N LEU A 215 4.85 -2.72 11.34
CA LEU A 215 5.13 -3.79 10.38
C LEU A 215 6.63 -3.96 10.14
N THR A 216 7.38 -2.86 10.04
CA THR A 216 8.84 -2.93 9.94
C THR A 216 9.45 -3.63 11.14
N ILE A 217 8.97 -3.38 12.35
CA ILE A 217 9.41 -4.06 13.57
C ILE A 217 8.99 -5.54 13.56
N LYS A 218 7.73 -5.84 13.20
CA LYS A 218 7.20 -7.22 13.12
C LYS A 218 8.09 -8.10 12.25
N TYR A 219 8.55 -7.58 11.12
CA TYR A 219 9.40 -8.30 10.16
C TYR A 219 10.90 -8.04 10.35
N HIS A 220 11.34 -7.68 11.55
CA HIS A 220 12.75 -7.45 11.91
C HIS A 220 13.48 -6.58 10.87
N GLY A 221 12.78 -5.61 10.35
CA GLY A 221 13.23 -4.74 9.28
C GLY A 221 13.86 -3.44 9.76
N THR A 222 14.22 -2.61 8.80
CA THR A 222 14.72 -1.26 9.03
C THR A 222 14.01 -0.28 8.11
N ILE A 223 13.78 0.94 8.60
CA ILE A 223 13.24 2.05 7.82
C ILE A 223 14.18 3.23 7.89
N THR A 224 14.48 3.85 6.77
CA THR A 224 15.33 5.04 6.67
C THR A 224 14.63 6.11 5.85
N PHE A 225 14.82 7.36 6.23
CA PHE A 225 14.23 8.53 5.59
C PHE A 225 15.30 9.51 5.14
N LYS A 226 15.08 10.11 3.97
CA LYS A 226 15.89 11.22 3.46
C LYS A 226 14.97 12.34 2.99
N THR A 227 15.27 13.56 3.39
CA THR A 227 14.55 14.75 2.95
C THR A 227 15.54 15.74 2.36
N ASP A 228 15.21 16.27 1.19
CA ASP A 228 15.87 17.41 0.58
C ASP A 228 14.88 18.59 0.62
N GLU A 229 15.05 19.49 1.59
CA GLU A 229 14.15 20.61 1.82
C GLU A 229 14.17 21.61 0.66
N ASP A 230 15.35 21.82 0.04
CA ASP A 230 15.54 22.78 -1.05
C ASP A 230 14.93 22.26 -2.36
N ALA A 231 15.13 20.99 -2.66
CA ALA A 231 14.51 20.33 -3.81
C ALA A 231 13.03 20.03 -3.57
N GLY A 232 12.55 20.00 -2.31
CA GLY A 232 11.20 19.57 -1.94
C GLY A 232 11.00 18.09 -2.27
N VAL A 233 11.92 17.24 -1.84
CA VAL A 233 11.87 15.78 -2.09
C VAL A 233 11.95 15.04 -0.77
N PHE A 234 11.08 14.05 -0.64
CA PHE A 234 11.10 13.07 0.43
C PHE A 234 11.34 11.67 -0.15
N ALA A 235 12.15 10.87 0.51
CA ALA A 235 12.37 9.48 0.15
C ALA A 235 12.42 8.61 1.41
N GLU A 236 11.82 7.43 1.32
CA GLU A 236 11.89 6.41 2.36
C GLU A 236 12.33 5.07 1.77
N SER A 237 13.09 4.33 2.55
CA SER A 237 13.56 3.00 2.20
C SER A 237 13.25 2.05 3.36
N ILE A 238 12.56 0.97 3.06
CA ILE A 238 12.19 -0.08 4.01
C ILE A 238 12.85 -1.37 3.56
N VAL A 239 13.46 -2.06 4.50
CA VAL A 239 13.98 -3.41 4.31
C VAL A 239 13.29 -4.30 5.31
N LEU A 240 12.56 -5.32 4.84
CA LEU A 240 11.93 -6.33 5.67
C LEU A 240 12.63 -7.67 5.47
N ASN A 241 12.71 -8.48 6.53
CA ASN A 241 13.18 -9.84 6.42
C ASN A 241 11.98 -10.77 6.26
N ALA A 242 12.06 -11.75 5.34
CA ALA A 242 11.05 -12.81 5.26
C ALA A 242 10.95 -13.47 6.62
N ASP A 243 9.74 -13.71 7.08
CA ASP A 243 9.51 -14.49 8.29
C ASP A 243 10.20 -15.85 8.10
N SER A 244 11.17 -16.14 8.95
CA SER A 244 11.72 -17.50 9.04
C SER A 244 10.67 -18.34 9.77
N GLY A 245 9.55 -18.61 9.06
CA GLY A 245 8.56 -19.57 9.52
C GLY A 245 9.31 -20.87 9.82
N ASP A 246 9.32 -21.23 11.08
CA ASP A 246 9.79 -22.45 11.72
C ASP A 246 10.51 -23.47 10.83
N GLU A 247 11.84 -23.45 10.85
CA GLU A 247 12.65 -24.65 10.57
C GLU A 247 12.51 -25.72 11.70
N ASN A 248 11.48 -25.65 12.56
CA ASN A 248 11.21 -26.61 13.61
C ASN A 248 9.93 -27.42 13.36
N GLY A 249 9.93 -28.19 12.28
CA GLY A 249 8.86 -29.11 11.93
C GLY A 249 9.35 -30.35 11.21
N SER A 250 10.48 -30.93 11.69
CA SER A 250 10.91 -32.27 11.26
C SER A 250 11.70 -32.92 12.37
N ILE A 251 10.98 -33.57 13.27
CA ILE A 251 11.45 -34.77 13.98
C ILE A 251 10.31 -35.78 13.93
#